data_d182a5c4f6a7bf17266ddd5bea943881
#
_entry.id   d182a5c4f6a7bf17266ddd5bea943881
#
_cell.length_a   1.000
_cell.length_b   1.000
_cell.length_c   1.000
_cell.angle_alpha   90.00
_cell.angle_beta   90.00
_cell.angle_gamma   90.00
#
_symmetry.space_group_name_H-M   'P 1'
#
loop_
_entity.id
_entity.type
_entity.pdbx_description
1 polymer ?
#
loop_
_entity_poly.entity_id
_entity_poly.type
_entity_poly.pdbx_seq_one_letter_code
_entity_poly.pdbx_strand_id
1 'polypeptide(L)'
;MGIAGASGVGAVDLPPPLKEADFRPLRFEEAQLGQLLFYDPLLSGNKEVACATCHHPAFGTGDGLSLSLGDGGMGLGVNRVVDPQNLPEQRVPRNAQPLFNLGAKQMTVLFHDGRVEVDATRPSGLRTPLEEEMVGGFASIISAQTMFPVLSGDEMAGHYSENEVSQAVRRGTLTGKDGAWDLIAQRVAAVPDYAARFGAVYPDLAGPQDIGFTDISNAIAAFMEFEWRSDTA
;
A
#
# COMPACT_ATOMS: atom_id res chain seq x y z
N MET A 1 15.66 -19.71 -57.77
CA MET A 1 15.88 -19.57 -56.32
C MET A 1 14.98 -18.43 -55.86
N GLY A 2 13.81 -18.72 -55.29
CA GLY A 2 12.83 -17.73 -54.86
C GLY A 2 13.17 -17.27 -53.47
N ILE A 3 13.28 -15.95 -53.27
CA ILE A 3 13.42 -15.34 -51.93
C ILE A 3 12.03 -15.35 -51.29
N ALA A 4 11.86 -16.16 -50.27
CA ALA A 4 10.66 -16.12 -49.44
C ALA A 4 10.58 -14.76 -48.72
N GLY A 5 9.53 -13.97 -49.06
CA GLY A 5 9.25 -12.72 -48.38
C GLY A 5 9.01 -12.93 -46.90
N ALA A 6 9.76 -12.26 -46.05
CA ALA A 6 9.49 -12.20 -44.61
C ALA A 6 8.12 -11.54 -44.42
N SER A 7 7.16 -12.31 -43.89
CA SER A 7 5.88 -11.77 -43.44
C SER A 7 6.16 -10.79 -42.31
N GLY A 8 5.93 -9.51 -42.56
CA GLY A 8 6.07 -8.47 -41.54
C GLY A 8 5.15 -8.81 -40.36
N VAL A 9 5.71 -8.88 -39.16
CA VAL A 9 4.94 -8.87 -37.92
C VAL A 9 4.15 -7.57 -37.92
N GLY A 10 2.83 -7.65 -38.06
CA GLY A 10 1.97 -6.47 -37.99
C GLY A 10 2.26 -5.71 -36.71
N ALA A 11 2.39 -4.39 -36.81
CA ALA A 11 2.53 -3.55 -35.63
C ALA A 11 1.33 -3.83 -34.70
N VAL A 12 1.62 -4.26 -33.48
CA VAL A 12 0.57 -4.39 -32.46
C VAL A 12 0.20 -2.96 -32.08
N ASP A 13 -1.07 -2.60 -32.21
CA ASP A 13 -1.55 -1.29 -31.77
C ASP A 13 -1.29 -1.16 -30.27
N LEU A 14 -0.63 -0.07 -29.89
CA LEU A 14 -0.43 0.25 -28.48
C LEU A 14 -1.80 0.52 -27.81
N PRO A 15 -1.97 0.16 -26.55
CA PRO A 15 -3.18 0.52 -25.82
C PRO A 15 -3.35 2.05 -25.83
N PRO A 16 -4.59 2.56 -25.88
CA PRO A 16 -4.83 4.00 -25.86
C PRO A 16 -4.30 4.61 -24.56
N PRO A 17 -3.88 5.89 -24.58
CA PRO A 17 -3.50 6.61 -23.37
C PRO A 17 -4.64 6.62 -22.34
N LEU A 18 -4.28 6.54 -21.06
CA LEU A 18 -5.23 6.68 -19.97
C LEU A 18 -5.85 8.08 -19.98
N LYS A 19 -7.10 8.17 -19.55
CA LYS A 19 -7.90 9.40 -19.48
C LYS A 19 -8.43 9.57 -18.06
N GLU A 20 -8.87 10.77 -17.70
CA GLU A 20 -9.52 11.05 -16.42
C GLU A 20 -10.64 10.06 -16.10
N ALA A 21 -11.45 9.69 -17.09
CA ALA A 21 -12.54 8.72 -16.93
C ALA A 21 -12.09 7.30 -16.54
N ASP A 22 -10.81 6.97 -16.72
CA ASP A 22 -10.22 5.70 -16.33
C ASP A 22 -9.92 5.62 -14.83
N PHE A 23 -10.03 6.73 -14.11
CA PHE A 23 -9.82 6.81 -12.67
C PHE A 23 -11.13 7.08 -11.93
N ARG A 24 -11.17 6.78 -10.63
CA ARG A 24 -12.30 7.19 -9.78
C ARG A 24 -12.18 8.67 -9.40
N PRO A 25 -13.29 9.36 -9.14
CA PRO A 25 -13.24 10.69 -8.53
C PRO A 25 -12.56 10.62 -7.15
N LEU A 26 -11.71 11.59 -6.85
CA LEU A 26 -10.97 11.68 -5.58
C LEU A 26 -11.28 13.00 -4.87
N ARG A 27 -11.29 12.97 -3.55
CA ARG A 27 -11.36 14.17 -2.72
C ARG A 27 -9.94 14.60 -2.37
N PHE A 28 -9.62 15.85 -2.60
CA PHE A 28 -8.29 16.39 -2.36
C PHE A 28 -7.88 16.30 -0.89
N GLU A 29 -8.83 16.56 0.03
CA GLU A 29 -8.60 16.48 1.48
C GLU A 29 -8.26 15.05 1.93
N GLU A 30 -8.87 14.05 1.31
CA GLU A 30 -8.57 12.64 1.55
C GLU A 30 -7.17 12.28 1.05
N ALA A 31 -6.80 12.75 -0.13
CA ALA A 31 -5.45 12.56 -0.67
C ALA A 31 -4.39 13.28 0.20
N GLN A 32 -4.68 14.47 0.72
CA GLN A 32 -3.77 15.17 1.64
C GLN A 32 -3.57 14.40 2.97
N LEU A 33 -4.64 13.84 3.53
CA LEU A 33 -4.54 12.97 4.70
C LEU A 33 -3.69 11.73 4.39
N GLY A 34 -3.94 11.11 3.25
CA GLY A 34 -3.18 9.97 2.77
C GLY A 34 -1.70 10.27 2.54
N GLN A 35 -1.37 11.48 2.07
CA GLN A 35 0.01 11.92 1.92
C GLN A 35 0.74 11.92 3.26
N LEU A 36 0.14 12.48 4.30
CA LEU A 36 0.74 12.48 5.63
C LEU A 36 1.01 11.05 6.12
N LEU A 37 0.02 10.17 6.00
CA LEU A 37 0.13 8.77 6.41
C LEU A 37 1.16 7.98 5.59
N PHE A 38 1.27 8.25 4.29
CA PHE A 38 2.22 7.58 3.40
C PHE A 38 3.69 7.85 3.78
N TYR A 39 3.97 9.04 4.31
CA TYR A 39 5.30 9.45 4.76
C TYR A 39 5.55 9.24 6.26
N ASP A 40 4.53 8.83 7.02
CA ASP A 40 4.66 8.68 8.47
C ASP A 40 5.07 7.25 8.85
N PRO A 41 6.20 7.05 9.55
CA PRO A 41 6.62 5.74 10.03
C PRO A 41 5.73 5.19 11.16
N LEU A 42 4.80 5.97 11.72
CA LEU A 42 3.87 5.57 12.78
C LEU A 42 3.11 4.27 12.46
N LEU A 43 2.91 3.99 11.16
CA LEU A 43 2.18 2.81 10.69
C LEU A 43 2.99 1.51 10.81
N SER A 44 4.30 1.57 10.92
CA SER A 44 5.13 0.37 11.09
C SER A 44 5.20 -0.07 12.56
N GLY A 45 5.52 -1.33 12.78
CA GLY A 45 5.62 -1.92 14.12
C GLY A 45 6.59 -1.16 15.00
N ASN A 46 7.82 -0.96 14.53
CA ASN A 46 8.89 -0.26 15.22
C ASN A 46 8.85 1.27 15.02
N LYS A 47 7.91 1.79 14.22
CA LYS A 47 7.79 3.22 13.87
C LYS A 47 9.05 3.78 13.16
N GLU A 48 9.65 2.98 12.30
CA GLU A 48 10.90 3.32 11.59
C GLU A 48 10.74 3.30 10.07
N VAL A 49 9.69 2.64 9.56
CA VAL A 49 9.45 2.45 8.13
C VAL A 49 8.12 3.08 7.74
N ALA A 50 8.15 3.94 6.73
CA ALA A 50 6.97 4.49 6.06
C ALA A 50 6.80 3.85 4.68
N CYS A 51 5.62 3.99 4.05
CA CYS A 51 5.43 3.59 2.66
C CYS A 51 6.48 4.26 1.75
N ALA A 52 6.76 5.54 1.98
CA ALA A 52 7.77 6.32 1.27
C ALA A 52 9.22 5.82 1.47
N THR A 53 9.48 4.95 2.43
CA THR A 53 10.82 4.35 2.60
C THR A 53 11.21 3.49 1.40
N CYS A 54 10.23 2.72 0.87
CA CYS A 54 10.42 1.84 -0.29
C CYS A 54 9.78 2.40 -1.57
N HIS A 55 8.83 3.35 -1.44
CA HIS A 55 8.11 3.95 -2.57
C HIS A 55 8.36 5.46 -2.65
N HIS A 56 9.63 5.86 -2.78
CA HIS A 56 9.99 7.28 -2.76
C HIS A 56 9.98 7.90 -4.18
N PRO A 57 9.38 9.08 -4.37
CA PRO A 57 9.29 9.72 -5.68
C PRO A 57 10.64 10.01 -6.33
N ALA A 58 11.69 10.29 -5.53
CA ALA A 58 13.04 10.49 -6.06
C ALA A 58 13.64 9.26 -6.77
N PHE A 59 13.05 8.07 -6.56
CA PHE A 59 13.46 6.81 -7.18
C PHE A 59 12.36 6.22 -8.07
N GLY A 60 11.52 7.08 -8.65
CA GLY A 60 10.41 6.64 -9.49
C GLY A 60 9.35 5.83 -8.74
N THR A 61 9.09 6.19 -7.48
CA THR A 61 8.17 5.50 -6.55
C THR A 61 8.57 4.05 -6.21
N GLY A 62 9.84 3.72 -6.40
CA GLY A 62 10.52 2.54 -5.87
C GLY A 62 11.57 2.95 -4.85
N ASP A 63 12.56 2.11 -4.59
CA ASP A 63 13.72 2.38 -3.72
C ASP A 63 15.07 2.27 -4.44
N GLY A 64 15.08 1.87 -5.71
CA GLY A 64 16.29 1.68 -6.50
C GLY A 64 17.12 0.45 -6.12
N LEU A 65 16.58 -0.43 -5.25
CA LEU A 65 17.23 -1.67 -4.83
C LEU A 65 16.59 -2.88 -5.52
N SER A 66 17.37 -3.87 -5.87
CA SER A 66 16.84 -5.13 -6.43
C SER A 66 15.99 -5.90 -5.42
N LEU A 67 16.40 -5.90 -4.17
CA LEU A 67 15.65 -6.42 -3.03
C LEU A 67 15.65 -5.36 -1.93
N SER A 68 14.48 -4.88 -1.60
CA SER A 68 14.29 -3.80 -0.62
C SER A 68 14.74 -4.20 0.79
N LEU A 69 15.07 -3.20 1.60
CA LEU A 69 15.23 -3.32 3.05
C LEU A 69 14.07 -2.56 3.70
N GLY A 70 13.16 -3.26 4.36
CA GLY A 70 12.11 -2.68 5.16
C GLY A 70 12.58 -2.43 6.59
N ASP A 71 11.96 -3.11 7.55
CA ASP A 71 12.37 -3.09 8.95
C ASP A 71 13.84 -3.54 9.10
N GLY A 72 14.56 -2.94 10.06
CA GLY A 72 16.00 -3.17 10.22
C GLY A 72 16.88 -2.50 9.17
N GLY A 73 16.37 -1.56 8.38
CA GLY A 73 17.15 -0.77 7.43
C GLY A 73 17.27 0.70 7.82
N MET A 74 18.42 1.32 7.59
CA MET A 74 18.70 2.75 7.80
C MET A 74 19.00 3.45 6.49
N GLY A 75 18.56 4.71 6.35
CA GLY A 75 18.77 5.52 5.16
C GLY A 75 17.67 5.35 4.13
N LEU A 76 17.90 5.81 2.90
CA LEU A 76 16.90 5.87 1.84
C LEU A 76 17.49 5.46 0.49
N GLY A 77 16.68 4.79 -0.33
CA GLY A 77 17.03 4.41 -1.69
C GLY A 77 18.26 3.52 -1.75
N VAL A 78 19.11 3.73 -2.75
CA VAL A 78 20.33 2.94 -2.97
C VAL A 78 21.36 3.05 -1.83
N ASN A 79 21.22 4.04 -0.97
CA ASN A 79 22.09 4.22 0.20
C ASN A 79 21.52 3.56 1.48
N ARG A 80 20.36 2.88 1.38
CA ARG A 80 19.78 2.18 2.51
C ARG A 80 20.59 0.94 2.85
N VAL A 81 21.05 0.87 4.10
CA VAL A 81 21.92 -0.18 4.63
C VAL A 81 21.25 -0.87 5.82
N VAL A 82 21.74 -2.04 6.16
CA VAL A 82 21.27 -2.78 7.32
C VAL A 82 21.62 -2.00 8.60
N ASP A 83 20.68 -1.92 9.52
CA ASP A 83 20.92 -1.41 10.88
C ASP A 83 21.65 -2.49 11.70
N PRO A 84 22.86 -2.24 12.19
CA PRO A 84 23.60 -3.21 12.98
C PRO A 84 22.95 -3.47 14.36
N GLN A 85 22.04 -2.63 14.82
CA GLN A 85 21.31 -2.79 16.07
C GLN A 85 19.96 -3.47 15.92
N ASN A 86 19.42 -3.48 14.68
CA ASN A 86 18.16 -4.17 14.32
C ASN A 86 18.40 -4.96 13.02
N LEU A 87 19.04 -6.13 13.11
CA LEU A 87 19.37 -6.93 11.92
C LEU A 87 18.10 -7.55 11.32
N PRO A 88 17.76 -7.26 10.05
CA PRO A 88 16.65 -7.93 9.39
C PRO A 88 16.95 -9.41 9.21
N GLU A 89 15.95 -10.28 9.32
CA GLU A 89 16.10 -11.71 9.03
C GLU A 89 16.45 -11.94 7.56
N GLN A 90 15.80 -11.19 6.69
CA GLN A 90 15.99 -11.27 5.24
C GLN A 90 15.63 -9.93 4.58
N ARG A 91 15.97 -9.79 3.34
CA ARG A 91 15.46 -8.69 2.50
C ARG A 91 14.05 -9.02 2.01
N VAL A 92 13.28 -7.99 1.72
CA VAL A 92 12.02 -8.15 1.00
C VAL A 92 12.30 -8.89 -0.30
N PRO A 93 11.59 -9.99 -0.61
CA PRO A 93 11.97 -10.91 -1.69
C PRO A 93 11.73 -10.36 -3.10
N ARG A 94 11.26 -9.12 -3.21
CA ARG A 94 10.99 -8.45 -4.48
C ARG A 94 11.41 -6.98 -4.44
N ASN A 95 11.67 -6.43 -5.62
CA ASN A 95 11.83 -5.00 -5.83
C ASN A 95 10.52 -4.25 -5.49
N ALA A 96 10.63 -3.07 -4.88
CA ALA A 96 9.49 -2.18 -4.68
C ALA A 96 8.96 -1.72 -6.05
N GLN A 97 7.71 -2.09 -6.36
CA GLN A 97 7.13 -1.74 -7.65
C GLN A 97 6.78 -0.25 -7.73
N PRO A 98 6.90 0.37 -8.91
CA PRO A 98 6.42 1.73 -9.14
C PRO A 98 4.91 1.84 -8.91
N LEU A 99 4.46 3.01 -8.44
CA LEU A 99 3.06 3.26 -8.08
C LEU A 99 2.27 4.02 -9.17
N PHE A 100 2.89 4.30 -10.32
CA PHE A 100 2.24 5.03 -11.40
C PHE A 100 1.02 4.30 -11.94
N ASN A 101 -0.09 5.03 -12.09
CA ASN A 101 -1.35 4.57 -12.69
C ASN A 101 -2.02 3.37 -12.02
N LEU A 102 -1.63 2.98 -10.82
CA LEU A 102 -2.25 1.84 -10.13
C LEU A 102 -3.74 2.07 -9.84
N GLY A 103 -4.19 3.34 -9.75
CA GLY A 103 -5.59 3.72 -9.57
C GLY A 103 -6.45 3.61 -10.84
N ALA A 104 -5.88 3.25 -11.98
CA ALA A 104 -6.66 3.07 -13.20
C ALA A 104 -7.62 1.87 -13.06
N LYS A 105 -8.86 2.02 -13.55
CA LYS A 105 -9.92 0.99 -13.47
C LYS A 105 -9.53 -0.35 -14.10
N GLN A 106 -8.57 -0.33 -15.00
CA GLN A 106 -8.00 -1.52 -15.65
C GLN A 106 -7.09 -2.33 -14.72
N MET A 107 -6.62 -1.73 -13.62
CA MET A 107 -5.81 -2.41 -12.61
C MET A 107 -6.71 -3.22 -11.68
N THR A 108 -6.98 -4.46 -12.07
CA THR A 108 -7.88 -5.37 -11.35
C THR A 108 -7.16 -6.47 -10.58
N VAL A 109 -5.83 -6.55 -10.72
CA VAL A 109 -4.98 -7.56 -10.07
C VAL A 109 -3.71 -6.89 -9.58
N LEU A 110 -3.35 -7.14 -8.33
CA LEU A 110 -2.14 -6.63 -7.68
C LEU A 110 -1.32 -7.77 -7.08
N PHE A 111 -0.06 -7.48 -6.74
CA PHE A 111 1.01 -8.41 -6.43
C PHE A 111 1.41 -9.30 -7.61
N HIS A 112 2.63 -9.81 -7.58
CA HIS A 112 3.21 -10.62 -8.65
C HIS A 112 2.49 -11.95 -8.90
N ASP A 113 1.79 -12.44 -7.91
CA ASP A 113 1.04 -13.71 -7.92
C ASP A 113 -0.49 -13.51 -7.98
N GLY A 114 -0.93 -12.26 -8.09
CA GLY A 114 -2.35 -11.94 -8.20
C GLY A 114 -3.14 -12.20 -6.91
N ARG A 115 -2.48 -12.19 -5.74
CA ARG A 115 -3.15 -12.49 -4.47
C ARG A 115 -4.20 -11.49 -4.04
N VAL A 116 -4.21 -10.29 -4.61
CA VAL A 116 -5.29 -9.31 -4.45
C VAL A 116 -5.89 -9.05 -5.83
N GLU A 117 -7.16 -9.36 -5.99
CA GLU A 117 -7.88 -9.28 -7.27
C GLU A 117 -9.30 -8.80 -7.05
N VAL A 118 -9.82 -8.02 -7.99
CA VAL A 118 -11.25 -7.65 -8.03
C VAL A 118 -12.08 -8.92 -8.32
N ASP A 119 -12.97 -9.27 -7.39
CA ASP A 119 -13.84 -10.43 -7.48
C ASP A 119 -15.25 -10.08 -6.99
N ALA A 120 -16.15 -9.80 -7.92
CA ALA A 120 -17.53 -9.42 -7.62
C ALA A 120 -18.36 -10.54 -6.94
N THR A 121 -17.83 -11.76 -6.87
CA THR A 121 -18.51 -12.88 -6.18
C THR A 121 -18.27 -12.85 -4.67
N ARG A 122 -17.28 -12.08 -4.21
CA ARG A 122 -16.94 -11.94 -2.80
C ARG A 122 -17.73 -10.79 -2.15
N PRO A 123 -18.11 -10.89 -0.86
CA PRO A 123 -18.81 -9.81 -0.15
C PRO A 123 -18.03 -8.49 -0.11
N SER A 124 -16.70 -8.56 -0.03
CA SER A 124 -15.80 -7.40 -0.08
C SER A 124 -15.59 -6.84 -1.50
N GLY A 125 -16.03 -7.54 -2.55
CA GLY A 125 -15.70 -7.24 -3.94
C GLY A 125 -14.28 -7.62 -4.34
N LEU A 126 -13.53 -8.27 -3.45
CA LEU A 126 -12.11 -8.55 -3.62
C LEU A 126 -11.76 -9.96 -3.15
N ARG A 127 -10.91 -10.65 -3.89
CA ARG A 127 -10.18 -11.82 -3.42
C ARG A 127 -8.87 -11.35 -2.79
N THR A 128 -8.56 -11.84 -1.60
CA THR A 128 -7.35 -11.49 -0.85
C THR A 128 -6.80 -12.73 -0.14
N PRO A 129 -5.57 -12.70 0.38
CA PRO A 129 -5.00 -13.82 1.15
C PRO A 129 -5.78 -14.18 2.42
N LEU A 130 -6.59 -13.26 2.96
CA LEU A 130 -7.40 -13.50 4.16
C LEU A 130 -8.78 -14.09 3.85
N GLU A 131 -9.14 -14.22 2.57
CA GLU A 131 -10.41 -14.81 2.13
C GLU A 131 -11.63 -14.20 2.88
N GLU A 132 -12.37 -15.03 3.63
CA GLU A 132 -13.57 -14.64 4.40
C GLU A 132 -13.25 -13.75 5.62
N GLU A 133 -11.99 -13.75 6.10
CA GLU A 133 -11.56 -12.97 7.26
C GLU A 133 -11.19 -11.53 6.88
N MET A 134 -11.16 -11.22 5.58
CA MET A 134 -10.83 -9.87 5.12
C MET A 134 -11.91 -8.88 5.50
N VAL A 135 -11.49 -7.76 6.08
CA VAL A 135 -12.38 -6.62 6.37
C VAL A 135 -12.90 -6.00 5.05
N GLY A 136 -13.97 -5.22 5.13
CA GLY A 136 -14.57 -4.55 3.99
C GLY A 136 -14.41 -3.03 4.02
N GLY A 137 -15.10 -2.35 3.10
CA GLY A 137 -15.13 -0.88 3.06
C GLY A 137 -14.02 -0.24 2.22
N PHE A 138 -13.36 -1.01 1.37
CA PHE A 138 -12.29 -0.50 0.50
C PHE A 138 -12.82 0.39 -0.61
N ALA A 139 -12.19 1.55 -0.78
CA ALA A 139 -12.48 2.48 -1.87
C ALA A 139 -11.97 2.00 -3.23
N SER A 140 -10.91 1.18 -3.23
CA SER A 140 -10.29 0.61 -4.43
C SER A 140 -9.48 -0.65 -4.10
N ILE A 141 -9.02 -1.34 -5.12
CA ILE A 141 -8.09 -2.48 -4.96
C ILE A 141 -6.77 -2.05 -4.29
N ILE A 142 -6.34 -0.80 -4.50
CA ILE A 142 -5.12 -0.26 -3.86
C ILE A 142 -5.32 -0.16 -2.36
N SER A 143 -6.50 0.30 -1.89
CA SER A 143 -6.75 0.35 -0.45
C SER A 143 -6.69 -1.03 0.19
N ALA A 144 -7.17 -2.07 -0.47
CA ALA A 144 -6.99 -3.43 0.03
C ALA A 144 -5.51 -3.87 0.02
N GLN A 145 -4.75 -3.47 -1.01
CA GLN A 145 -3.33 -3.82 -1.10
C GLN A 145 -2.51 -3.17 0.01
N THR A 146 -2.78 -1.89 0.36
CA THR A 146 -2.04 -1.17 1.41
C THR A 146 -2.24 -1.74 2.82
N MET A 147 -3.20 -2.66 3.00
CA MET A 147 -3.39 -3.40 4.25
C MET A 147 -2.24 -4.37 4.57
N PHE A 148 -1.53 -4.88 3.57
CA PHE A 148 -0.61 -6.02 3.75
C PHE A 148 0.83 -5.66 4.15
N PRO A 149 1.47 -4.58 3.66
CA PRO A 149 2.86 -4.26 4.02
C PRO A 149 3.08 -4.11 5.53
N VAL A 150 2.09 -3.58 6.25
CA VAL A 150 2.13 -3.41 7.70
C VAL A 150 2.05 -4.73 8.49
N LEU A 151 1.72 -5.84 7.81
CA LEU A 151 1.69 -7.19 8.38
C LEU A 151 2.96 -7.99 8.05
N SER A 152 3.81 -7.51 7.13
CA SER A 152 5.03 -8.19 6.73
C SER A 152 6.16 -7.85 7.69
N GLY A 153 6.76 -8.85 8.32
CA GLY A 153 7.91 -8.68 9.21
C GLY A 153 9.10 -8.03 8.52
N ASP A 154 9.34 -8.40 7.26
CA ASP A 154 10.44 -7.87 6.46
C ASP A 154 10.19 -6.45 5.93
N GLU A 155 8.92 -6.01 5.88
CA GLU A 155 8.55 -4.70 5.36
C GLU A 155 8.32 -3.69 6.50
N MET A 156 7.26 -3.86 7.31
CA MET A 156 6.81 -2.84 8.25
C MET A 156 6.43 -3.36 9.64
N ALA A 157 6.09 -4.65 9.82
CA ALA A 157 5.64 -5.17 11.12
C ALA A 157 6.75 -5.27 12.15
N GLY A 158 7.99 -5.53 11.71
CA GLY A 158 9.11 -5.88 12.58
C GLY A 158 9.18 -7.38 12.90
N HIS A 159 10.29 -7.80 13.50
CA HIS A 159 10.64 -9.20 13.68
C HIS A 159 10.34 -9.72 15.08
N TYR A 160 10.30 -11.02 15.24
CA TYR A 160 10.40 -11.77 16.51
C TYR A 160 9.51 -11.32 17.67
N SER A 161 8.41 -10.66 17.43
CA SER A 161 7.55 -10.14 18.51
C SER A 161 8.19 -9.01 19.33
N GLU A 162 9.03 -8.19 18.72
CA GLU A 162 9.70 -7.06 19.36
C GLU A 162 8.77 -5.89 19.68
N ASN A 163 7.61 -5.82 19.02
CA ASN A 163 6.58 -4.83 19.23
C ASN A 163 5.18 -5.49 19.21
N GLU A 164 4.13 -4.75 19.62
CA GLU A 164 2.77 -5.28 19.70
C GLU A 164 2.19 -5.68 18.35
N VAL A 165 2.57 -5.01 17.24
CA VAL A 165 2.09 -5.35 15.89
C VAL A 165 2.72 -6.65 15.43
N SER A 166 4.04 -6.81 15.54
CA SER A 166 4.73 -8.04 15.17
C SER A 166 4.27 -9.22 16.01
N GLN A 167 3.92 -8.99 17.29
CA GLN A 167 3.32 -10.03 18.15
C GLN A 167 1.95 -10.45 17.65
N ALA A 168 1.08 -9.51 17.27
CA ALA A 168 -0.25 -9.80 16.74
C ALA A 168 -0.15 -10.56 15.41
N VAL A 169 0.72 -10.11 14.50
CA VAL A 169 0.99 -10.79 13.22
C VAL A 169 1.46 -12.22 13.45
N ARG A 170 2.42 -12.44 14.32
CA ARG A 170 2.96 -13.79 14.62
C ARG A 170 1.91 -14.74 15.19
N ARG A 171 0.94 -14.22 15.95
CA ARG A 171 -0.18 -15.01 16.51
C ARG A 171 -1.29 -15.25 15.49
N GLY A 172 -1.23 -14.63 14.31
CA GLY A 172 -2.31 -14.66 13.33
C GLY A 172 -3.52 -13.81 13.74
N THR A 173 -3.39 -12.92 14.75
CA THR A 173 -4.45 -12.01 15.18
C THR A 173 -4.35 -10.74 14.33
N LEU A 174 -4.92 -10.77 13.14
CA LEU A 174 -4.79 -9.67 12.16
C LEU A 174 -5.97 -8.71 12.23
N THR A 175 -7.18 -9.26 12.35
CA THR A 175 -8.47 -8.54 12.34
C THR A 175 -9.10 -8.44 13.73
N GLY A 176 -10.12 -7.59 13.85
CA GLY A 176 -10.88 -7.41 15.09
C GLY A 176 -10.13 -6.61 16.14
N LYS A 177 -10.72 -6.57 17.34
CA LYS A 177 -10.16 -5.80 18.45
C LYS A 177 -8.80 -6.38 18.87
N ASP A 178 -7.84 -5.48 19.08
CA ASP A 178 -6.45 -5.79 19.43
C ASP A 178 -5.71 -6.64 18.34
N GLY A 179 -6.28 -6.75 17.14
CA GLY A 179 -5.60 -7.28 15.97
C GLY A 179 -4.54 -6.30 15.43
N ALA A 180 -3.65 -6.78 14.57
CA ALA A 180 -2.53 -5.98 14.07
C ALA A 180 -2.99 -4.65 13.46
N TRP A 181 -4.04 -4.66 12.66
CA TRP A 181 -4.61 -3.46 12.05
C TRP A 181 -5.26 -2.52 13.07
N ASP A 182 -5.97 -3.07 14.05
CA ASP A 182 -6.60 -2.28 15.11
C ASP A 182 -5.55 -1.57 15.98
N LEU A 183 -4.47 -2.26 16.33
CA LEU A 183 -3.36 -1.67 17.08
C LEU A 183 -2.75 -0.45 16.37
N ILE A 184 -2.56 -0.54 15.04
CA ILE A 184 -2.04 0.58 14.25
C ILE A 184 -3.09 1.71 14.17
N ALA A 185 -4.36 1.37 13.95
CA ALA A 185 -5.44 2.35 13.90
C ALA A 185 -5.58 3.13 15.22
N GLN A 186 -5.48 2.45 16.36
CA GLN A 186 -5.47 3.09 17.68
C GLN A 186 -4.27 4.04 17.86
N ARG A 187 -3.09 3.70 17.35
CA ARG A 187 -1.93 4.62 17.38
C ARG A 187 -2.20 5.91 16.59
N VAL A 188 -2.79 5.78 15.40
CA VAL A 188 -3.15 6.94 14.56
C VAL A 188 -4.24 7.77 15.24
N ALA A 189 -5.27 7.13 15.76
CA ALA A 189 -6.37 7.77 16.48
C ALA A 189 -5.91 8.52 17.74
N ALA A 190 -4.84 8.07 18.39
CA ALA A 190 -4.25 8.72 19.56
C ALA A 190 -3.50 10.03 19.24
N VAL A 191 -3.20 10.31 17.96
CA VAL A 191 -2.56 11.55 17.53
C VAL A 191 -3.65 12.61 17.27
N PRO A 192 -3.74 13.68 18.05
CA PRO A 192 -4.86 14.65 17.96
C PRO A 192 -5.02 15.28 16.57
N ASP A 193 -3.94 15.54 15.85
CA ASP A 193 -4.00 16.09 14.49
C ASP A 193 -4.59 15.09 13.49
N TYR A 194 -4.21 13.81 13.58
CA TYR A 194 -4.84 12.77 12.77
C TYR A 194 -6.32 12.60 13.11
N ALA A 195 -6.66 12.51 14.40
CA ALA A 195 -8.05 12.39 14.83
C ALA A 195 -8.93 13.52 14.26
N ALA A 196 -8.46 14.76 14.31
CA ALA A 196 -9.17 15.91 13.76
C ALA A 196 -9.30 15.82 12.23
N ARG A 197 -8.24 15.42 11.51
CA ARG A 197 -8.26 15.28 10.05
C ARG A 197 -9.19 14.14 9.60
N PHE A 198 -9.17 13.00 10.27
CA PHE A 198 -10.09 11.90 9.99
C PHE A 198 -11.54 12.33 10.18
N GLY A 199 -11.89 13.02 11.28
CA GLY A 199 -13.23 13.55 11.50
C GLY A 199 -13.68 14.56 10.43
N ALA A 200 -12.77 15.35 9.87
CA ALA A 200 -13.07 16.25 8.78
C ALA A 200 -13.25 15.54 7.42
N VAL A 201 -12.47 14.51 7.16
CA VAL A 201 -12.49 13.76 5.90
C VAL A 201 -13.60 12.70 5.89
N TYR A 202 -13.87 12.05 7.01
CA TYR A 202 -14.86 10.98 7.15
C TYR A 202 -15.91 11.36 8.20
N PRO A 203 -16.91 12.18 7.82
CA PRO A 203 -17.89 12.72 8.77
C PRO A 203 -18.82 11.68 9.41
N ASP A 204 -18.84 10.47 8.87
CA ASP A 204 -19.63 9.35 9.40
C ASP A 204 -18.94 8.67 10.60
N LEU A 205 -17.67 8.98 10.89
CA LEU A 205 -16.98 8.52 12.09
C LEU A 205 -17.51 9.30 13.31
N ALA A 206 -18.07 8.60 14.29
CA ALA A 206 -18.60 9.24 15.51
C ALA A 206 -17.50 9.78 16.43
N GLY A 207 -16.25 9.28 16.28
CA GLY A 207 -15.09 9.76 17.02
C GLY A 207 -13.81 9.05 16.66
N PRO A 208 -12.67 9.46 17.25
CA PRO A 208 -11.37 8.87 16.95
C PRO A 208 -11.29 7.36 17.15
N GLN A 209 -12.06 6.82 18.09
CA GLN A 209 -12.12 5.38 18.38
C GLN A 209 -12.74 4.55 17.24
N ASP A 210 -13.41 5.19 16.29
CA ASP A 210 -14.04 4.53 15.15
C ASP A 210 -13.13 4.53 13.91
N ILE A 211 -11.96 5.16 14.00
CA ILE A 211 -10.96 5.13 12.92
C ILE A 211 -10.44 3.70 12.80
N GLY A 212 -10.80 3.02 11.71
CA GLY A 212 -10.29 1.71 11.39
C GLY A 212 -9.08 1.78 10.45
N PHE A 213 -8.34 0.67 10.34
CA PHE A 213 -7.22 0.64 9.38
C PHE A 213 -7.69 0.73 7.93
N THR A 214 -8.94 0.34 7.62
CA THR A 214 -9.53 0.54 6.29
C THR A 214 -9.64 2.03 5.93
N ASP A 215 -9.96 2.91 6.89
CA ASP A 215 -10.01 4.36 6.65
C ASP A 215 -8.62 4.92 6.38
N ILE A 216 -7.61 4.45 7.13
CA ILE A 216 -6.19 4.77 6.91
C ILE A 216 -5.78 4.33 5.49
N SER A 217 -6.12 3.11 5.14
CA SER A 217 -5.84 2.48 3.85
C SER A 217 -6.51 3.22 2.69
N ASN A 218 -7.76 3.63 2.86
CA ASN A 218 -8.51 4.43 1.87
C ASN A 218 -7.84 5.79 1.62
N ALA A 219 -7.41 6.48 2.69
CA ALA A 219 -6.71 7.75 2.57
C ALA A 219 -5.36 7.59 1.84
N ILE A 220 -4.56 6.57 2.20
CA ILE A 220 -3.28 6.28 1.54
C ILE A 220 -3.51 5.97 0.05
N ALA A 221 -4.51 5.15 -0.27
CA ALA A 221 -4.88 4.84 -1.66
C ALA A 221 -5.29 6.11 -2.42
N ALA A 222 -6.08 6.99 -1.80
CA ALA A 222 -6.48 8.25 -2.42
C ALA A 222 -5.27 9.13 -2.77
N PHE A 223 -4.25 9.20 -1.89
CA PHE A 223 -3.00 9.89 -2.19
C PHE A 223 -2.27 9.24 -3.37
N MET A 224 -2.09 7.93 -3.35
CA MET A 224 -1.39 7.21 -4.42
C MET A 224 -2.07 7.38 -5.77
N GLU A 225 -3.40 7.31 -5.81
CA GLU A 225 -4.22 7.47 -6.99
C GLU A 225 -4.27 8.93 -7.49
N PHE A 226 -4.10 9.91 -6.60
CA PHE A 226 -4.06 11.33 -6.94
C PHE A 226 -2.70 11.75 -7.50
N GLU A 227 -1.62 11.39 -6.80
CA GLU A 227 -0.27 11.90 -7.06
C GLU A 227 0.39 11.28 -8.28
N TRP A 228 0.18 9.97 -8.53
CA TRP A 228 0.92 9.24 -9.56
C TRP A 228 0.05 8.82 -10.73
N ARG A 229 -0.75 9.76 -11.22
CA ARG A 229 -1.52 9.62 -12.46
C ARG A 229 -0.77 10.23 -13.65
N SER A 230 -0.88 9.60 -14.81
CA SER A 230 -0.31 10.10 -16.07
C SER A 230 -1.38 10.41 -17.12
N ASP A 231 -2.59 10.72 -16.73
CA ASP A 231 -3.70 11.12 -17.58
C ASP A 231 -3.77 12.64 -17.80
N THR A 232 -2.90 13.38 -17.12
CA THR A 232 -2.77 14.84 -17.28
C THR A 232 -1.87 15.13 -18.46
N ALA A 233 -2.44 15.60 -19.56
CA ALA A 233 -1.72 16.10 -20.74
C ALA A 233 -1.18 17.51 -20.49
#